data_c64a29b90d459fadea88afcc87e0b0b4
#
_entry.id   c64a29b90d459fadea88afcc87e0b0b4
#
_cell.length_a   1.000
_cell.length_b   1.000
_cell.length_c   1.000
_cell.angle_alpha   90.00
_cell.angle_beta   90.00
_cell.angle_gamma   90.00
#
_symmetry.space_group_name_H-M   'P 1'
#
loop_
_entity.id
_entity.type
_entity.pdbx_description
1 polymer ?
#
loop_
_entity_poly.entity_id
_entity_poly.type
_entity_poly.pdbx_seq_one_letter_code
_entity_poly.pdbx_strand_id
1 'polypeptide(L)'
;MARTFSHDLSVSGSPTDAQARLRGLLIERLRRSAKMRLAGEQPTALTFRPRWSWPLALALYRVISGEVVNVRFSAVDGGTQVAVSGKVAGNAEAIADREFWAELLGAA
;
A
#
# COMPACT_ATOMS: atom_id res chain seq x y z
N MET A 1 -9.60 7.25 -14.58
CA MET A 1 -10.16 5.89 -14.56
C MET A 1 -9.46 5.09 -13.46
N ALA A 2 -10.21 4.30 -12.72
CA ALA A 2 -9.64 3.50 -11.62
C ALA A 2 -8.96 2.23 -12.16
N ARG A 3 -7.87 1.84 -11.52
CA ARG A 3 -7.10 0.65 -11.89
C ARG A 3 -6.95 -0.24 -10.65
N THR A 4 -7.34 -1.50 -10.78
CA THR A 4 -7.13 -2.49 -9.72
C THR A 4 -5.78 -3.17 -9.93
N PHE A 5 -5.17 -3.62 -8.84
CA PHE A 5 -3.89 -4.33 -8.90
C PHE A 5 -3.77 -5.34 -7.79
N SER A 6 -2.92 -6.33 -8.00
CA SER A 6 -2.60 -7.36 -7.01
C SER A 6 -1.22 -7.91 -7.32
N HIS A 7 -0.32 -7.86 -6.35
CA HIS A 7 1.04 -8.36 -6.49
C HIS A 7 1.45 -9.11 -5.25
N ASP A 8 2.27 -10.15 -5.44
CA ASP A 8 2.87 -10.90 -4.36
C ASP A 8 4.38 -10.75 -4.44
N LEU A 9 4.99 -10.35 -3.32
CA LEU A 9 6.43 -10.17 -3.21
C LEU A 9 6.92 -10.87 -1.95
N SER A 10 8.24 -11.09 -1.86
CA SER A 10 8.83 -11.77 -0.72
C SER A 10 9.83 -10.87 -0.01
N VAL A 11 9.82 -10.92 1.31
CA VAL A 11 10.80 -10.22 2.14
C VAL A 11 11.30 -11.17 3.23
N SER A 12 12.44 -10.86 3.83
CA SER A 12 13.01 -11.65 4.90
C SER A 12 12.33 -11.34 6.24
N GLY A 13 12.43 -12.28 7.18
CA GLY A 13 11.90 -12.12 8.52
C GLY A 13 10.48 -12.64 8.68
N SER A 14 9.99 -12.62 9.91
CA SER A 14 8.61 -13.04 10.22
C SER A 14 7.62 -11.98 9.75
N PRO A 15 6.32 -12.33 9.60
CA PRO A 15 5.31 -11.35 9.22
C PRO A 15 5.23 -10.14 10.15
N THR A 16 5.29 -10.34 11.46
CA THR A 16 5.25 -9.22 12.41
C THR A 16 6.50 -8.36 12.33
N ASP A 17 7.66 -8.97 12.17
CA ASP A 17 8.92 -8.24 12.03
C ASP A 17 8.96 -7.47 10.72
N ALA A 18 8.52 -8.09 9.63
CA ALA A 18 8.46 -7.45 8.33
C ALA A 18 7.51 -6.26 8.35
N GLN A 19 6.35 -6.40 8.95
CA GLN A 19 5.39 -5.31 9.08
C GLN A 19 5.97 -4.16 9.90
N ALA A 20 6.59 -4.45 11.04
CA ALA A 20 7.20 -3.44 11.89
C ALA A 20 8.30 -2.67 11.15
N ARG A 21 9.14 -3.41 10.40
CA ARG A 21 10.24 -2.82 9.65
C ARG A 21 9.76 -1.96 8.48
N LEU A 22 8.74 -2.43 7.76
CA LEU A 22 8.26 -1.77 6.55
C LEU A 22 7.19 -0.70 6.81
N ARG A 23 6.58 -0.69 7.98
CA ARG A 23 5.45 0.18 8.28
C ARG A 23 5.75 1.65 8.02
N GLY A 24 6.84 2.17 8.56
CA GLY A 24 7.20 3.58 8.39
C GLY A 24 7.50 3.92 6.93
N LEU A 25 8.17 3.02 6.23
CA LEU A 25 8.49 3.21 4.81
C LEU A 25 7.22 3.22 3.96
N LEU A 26 6.29 2.32 4.24
CA LEU A 26 5.01 2.26 3.52
C LEU A 26 4.19 3.54 3.75
N ILE A 27 4.09 3.99 4.99
CA ILE A 27 3.38 5.21 5.33
C ILE A 27 3.94 6.39 4.54
N GLU A 28 5.25 6.55 4.57
CA GLU A 28 5.92 7.68 3.91
C GLU A 28 5.79 7.62 2.38
N ARG A 29 6.04 6.45 1.80
CA ARG A 29 6.00 6.31 0.35
C ARG A 29 4.58 6.45 -0.21
N LEU A 30 3.58 5.90 0.45
CA LEU A 30 2.20 6.02 0.00
C LEU A 30 1.65 7.42 0.22
N ARG A 31 2.10 8.11 1.27
CA ARG A 31 1.77 9.52 1.46
C ARG A 31 2.32 10.36 0.31
N ARG A 32 3.55 10.11 -0.08
CA ARG A 32 4.26 10.89 -1.09
C ARG A 32 3.80 10.55 -2.50
N SER A 33 3.65 9.26 -2.81
CA SER A 33 3.39 8.80 -4.17
C SER A 33 1.92 8.75 -4.54
N ALA A 34 1.03 8.58 -3.56
CA ALA A 34 -0.40 8.37 -3.83
C ALA A 34 -1.30 9.23 -2.95
N LYS A 35 -0.76 10.07 -2.08
CA LYS A 35 -1.52 10.89 -1.14
C LYS A 35 -2.49 10.05 -0.32
N MET A 36 -2.00 8.92 0.17
CA MET A 36 -2.76 8.00 1.02
C MET A 36 -2.27 8.06 2.46
N ARG A 37 -3.15 7.70 3.39
CA ARG A 37 -2.84 7.61 4.81
C ARG A 37 -3.14 6.21 5.33
N LEU A 38 -2.47 5.81 6.39
CA LEU A 38 -2.79 4.56 7.07
C LEU A 38 -4.17 4.71 7.72
N ALA A 39 -5.13 3.91 7.25
CA ALA A 39 -6.51 3.97 7.70
C ALA A 39 -6.87 2.80 8.61
N GLY A 40 -6.16 1.69 8.53
CA GLY A 40 -6.38 0.52 9.37
C GLY A 40 -5.10 -0.24 9.57
N GLU A 41 -4.93 -0.82 10.75
CA GLU A 41 -3.76 -1.59 11.09
C GLU A 41 -4.16 -2.81 11.90
N GLN A 42 -3.69 -3.97 11.45
CA GLN A 42 -3.88 -5.26 12.10
C GLN A 42 -2.52 -5.92 12.28
N PRO A 43 -2.40 -6.99 13.09
CA PRO A 43 -1.08 -7.61 13.33
C PRO A 43 -0.31 -8.03 12.09
N THR A 44 -1.01 -8.37 10.99
CA THR A 44 -0.35 -8.78 9.74
C THR A 44 -0.95 -8.09 8.52
N ALA A 45 -1.57 -6.92 8.69
CA ALA A 45 -2.18 -6.22 7.58
C ALA A 45 -2.22 -4.70 7.82
N LEU A 46 -2.02 -3.96 6.74
CA LEU A 46 -2.14 -2.51 6.74
C LEU A 46 -3.10 -2.11 5.63
N THR A 47 -3.95 -1.13 5.91
CA THR A 47 -4.89 -0.60 4.93
C THR A 47 -4.67 0.90 4.78
N PHE A 48 -4.53 1.35 3.55
CA PHE A 48 -4.32 2.76 3.23
C PHE A 48 -5.50 3.26 2.42
N ARG A 49 -5.94 4.49 2.71
CA ARG A 49 -7.01 5.15 1.98
C ARG A 49 -6.59 6.57 1.64
N PRO A 50 -7.23 7.21 0.63
CA PRO A 50 -6.92 8.59 0.28
C PRO A 50 -7.07 9.50 1.50
N ARG A 51 -6.09 10.37 1.71
CA ARG A 51 -6.19 11.38 2.75
C ARG A 51 -7.04 12.55 2.24
N TRP A 52 -7.70 13.21 3.17
CA TRP A 52 -8.42 14.43 2.85
C TRP A 52 -7.41 15.49 2.39
N SER A 53 -7.69 16.10 1.25
CA SER A 53 -6.84 17.13 0.69
C SER A 53 -7.71 18.22 0.08
N TRP A 54 -7.13 19.37 -0.07
CA TRP A 54 -7.77 20.47 -0.78
C TRP A 54 -7.32 20.45 -2.24
N PRO A 55 -8.22 20.62 -3.21
CA PRO A 55 -9.65 20.92 -3.06
C PRO A 55 -10.48 19.70 -2.68
N LEU A 56 -11.53 19.95 -1.94
CA LEU A 56 -12.42 18.93 -1.40
C LEU A 56 -13.06 18.06 -2.47
N ALA A 57 -13.33 18.63 -3.64
CA ALA A 57 -13.94 17.88 -4.74
C ALA A 57 -13.08 16.68 -5.19
N LEU A 58 -11.76 16.84 -5.21
CA LEU A 58 -10.86 15.73 -5.55
C LEU A 58 -10.83 14.68 -4.46
N ALA A 59 -10.87 15.09 -3.20
CA ALA A 59 -10.92 14.17 -2.07
C ALA A 59 -12.20 13.34 -2.11
N LEU A 60 -13.34 13.98 -2.36
CA LEU A 60 -14.62 13.29 -2.49
C LEU A 60 -14.62 12.30 -3.65
N TYR A 61 -14.07 12.68 -4.79
CA TYR A 61 -13.97 11.79 -5.95
C TYR A 61 -13.19 10.52 -5.61
N ARG A 62 -12.08 10.65 -4.92
CA ARG A 62 -11.26 9.50 -4.55
C ARG A 62 -11.99 8.58 -3.57
N VAL A 63 -12.71 9.13 -2.61
CA VAL A 63 -13.49 8.34 -1.67
C VAL A 63 -14.63 7.60 -2.38
N ILE A 64 -15.34 8.29 -3.27
CA ILE A 64 -16.45 7.70 -4.03
C ILE A 64 -15.95 6.60 -4.96
N SER A 65 -14.79 6.76 -5.58
CA SER A 65 -14.23 5.76 -6.47
C SER A 65 -13.68 4.54 -5.74
N GLY A 66 -13.64 4.58 -4.39
CA GLY A 66 -13.25 3.43 -3.60
C GLY A 66 -11.76 3.13 -3.61
N GLU A 67 -10.92 4.15 -3.78
CA GLU A 67 -9.48 3.94 -3.76
C GLU A 67 -9.02 3.40 -2.42
N VAL A 68 -8.23 2.34 -2.47
CA VAL A 68 -7.74 1.66 -1.27
C VAL A 68 -6.50 0.86 -1.63
N VAL A 69 -5.57 0.73 -0.68
CA VAL A 69 -4.41 -0.15 -0.81
C VAL A 69 -4.37 -1.03 0.43
N ASN A 70 -4.32 -2.33 0.21
CA ASN A 70 -4.19 -3.33 1.28
C ASN A 70 -2.84 -4.01 1.17
N VAL A 71 -2.13 -4.11 2.28
CA VAL A 71 -0.84 -4.80 2.36
C VAL A 71 -0.96 -5.88 3.42
N ARG A 72 -0.80 -7.14 3.04
CA ARG A 72 -0.88 -8.29 3.93
C ARG A 72 0.45 -9.01 4.01
N PHE A 73 0.79 -9.43 5.23
CA PHE A 73 2.03 -10.14 5.50
C PHE A 73 1.68 -11.56 5.94
N SER A 74 2.20 -12.56 5.22
CA SER A 74 1.93 -13.98 5.49
C SER A 74 3.24 -14.74 5.60
N ALA A 75 3.31 -15.69 6.54
CA ALA A 75 4.49 -16.52 6.69
C ALA A 75 4.61 -17.50 5.51
N VAL A 76 5.82 -17.61 4.96
CA VAL A 76 6.17 -18.60 3.95
C VAL A 76 7.51 -19.21 4.32
N ASP A 77 7.90 -20.28 3.66
CA ASP A 77 9.19 -20.89 3.90
C ASP A 77 10.31 -19.91 3.59
N GLY A 78 11.12 -19.62 4.60
CA GLY A 78 12.26 -18.73 4.45
C GLY A 78 11.98 -17.24 4.56
N GLY A 79 10.74 -16.84 4.93
CA GLY A 79 10.46 -15.42 5.09
C GLY A 79 8.99 -15.07 5.15
N THR A 80 8.65 -13.94 4.54
CA THR A 80 7.29 -13.42 4.53
C THR A 80 6.88 -13.08 3.11
N GLN A 81 5.68 -13.50 2.74
CA GLN A 81 5.04 -13.05 1.51
C GLN A 81 4.27 -11.78 1.79
N VAL A 82 4.50 -10.75 1.00
CA VAL A 82 3.78 -9.49 1.09
C VAL A 82 2.81 -9.42 -0.09
N ALA A 83 1.52 -9.49 0.21
CA ALA A 83 0.48 -9.39 -0.80
C ALA A 83 -0.05 -7.96 -0.79
N VAL A 84 0.17 -7.23 -1.89
CA VAL A 84 -0.34 -5.87 -2.05
C VAL A 84 -1.46 -5.88 -3.07
N SER A 85 -2.56 -5.24 -2.74
CA SER A 85 -3.72 -5.19 -3.63
C SER A 85 -4.47 -3.89 -3.40
N GLY A 86 -5.23 -3.49 -4.39
CA GLY A 86 -6.04 -2.30 -4.21
C GLY A 86 -6.61 -1.75 -5.50
N LYS A 87 -7.13 -0.53 -5.37
CA LYS A 87 -7.73 0.22 -6.47
C LYS A 87 -7.25 1.66 -6.35
N VAL A 88 -6.66 2.18 -7.41
CA VAL A 88 -6.12 3.54 -7.45
C VAL A 88 -6.55 4.23 -8.73
N ALA A 89 -6.54 5.56 -8.72
CA ALA A 89 -6.95 6.35 -9.88
C ALA A 89 -6.12 7.62 -9.99
N GLY A 90 -6.11 8.22 -11.15
CA GLY A 90 -5.44 9.48 -11.40
C GLY A 90 -3.94 9.40 -11.14
N ASN A 91 -3.41 10.36 -10.41
CA ASN A 91 -1.97 10.44 -10.14
C ASN A 91 -1.45 9.27 -9.29
N ALA A 92 -2.33 8.52 -8.66
CA ALA A 92 -1.93 7.37 -7.84
C ALA A 92 -1.78 6.09 -8.65
N GLU A 93 -2.10 6.08 -9.94
CA GLU A 93 -2.02 4.86 -10.77
C GLU A 93 -0.60 4.29 -10.85
N ALA A 94 0.42 5.12 -10.66
CA ALA A 94 1.80 4.65 -10.69
C ALA A 94 2.09 3.58 -9.64
N ILE A 95 1.39 3.60 -8.51
CA ILE A 95 1.61 2.59 -7.47
C ILE A 95 0.95 1.25 -7.79
N ALA A 96 0.18 1.15 -8.88
CA ALA A 96 -0.38 -0.12 -9.31
C ALA A 96 0.66 -1.03 -9.99
N ASP A 97 1.80 -0.48 -10.39
CA ASP A 97 2.85 -1.25 -11.06
C ASP A 97 3.65 -2.07 -10.06
N ARG A 98 3.94 -3.33 -10.44
CA ARG A 98 4.72 -4.23 -9.59
C ARG A 98 6.10 -3.65 -9.27
N GLU A 99 6.69 -2.93 -10.21
CA GLU A 99 8.03 -2.34 -10.03
C GLU A 99 8.08 -1.36 -8.87
N PHE A 100 7.03 -0.57 -8.67
CA PHE A 100 6.95 0.34 -7.55
C PHE A 100 7.09 -0.42 -6.22
N TRP A 101 6.35 -1.53 -6.08
CA TRP A 101 6.37 -2.32 -4.86
C TRP A 101 7.67 -3.09 -4.69
N ALA A 102 8.22 -3.61 -5.78
CA ALA A 102 9.50 -4.32 -5.73
C ALA A 102 10.62 -3.39 -5.27
N GLU A 103 10.66 -2.17 -5.77
CA GLU A 103 11.64 -1.17 -5.35
C GLU A 103 11.45 -0.77 -3.90
N LEU A 104 10.21 -0.51 -3.49
CA LEU A 104 9.90 -0.09 -2.14
C LEU A 104 10.28 -1.17 -1.12
N LEU A 105 9.90 -2.41 -1.36
CA LEU A 105 10.17 -3.51 -0.45
C LEU A 105 11.65 -3.91 -0.47
N GLY A 106 12.32 -3.74 -1.59
CA GLY A 106 13.75 -3.99 -1.69
C GLY A 106 14.61 -2.97 -0.97
N ALA A 107 14.09 -1.78 -0.72
CA ALA A 107 14.80 -0.73 0.00
C ALA A 107 14.78 -0.92 1.52
N ALA A 108 14.01 -1.88 2.00
CA ALA A 108 13.92 -2.19 3.44
C ALA A 108 15.02 -3.21 3.89
#